data_4a4aa79860ebf624fbb69affbf25e26f
#
_entry.id   4a4aa79860ebf624fbb69affbf25e26f
#
_cell.length_a   1.000
_cell.length_b   1.000
_cell.length_c   1.000
_cell.angle_alpha   90.00
_cell.angle_beta   90.00
_cell.angle_gamma   90.00
#
_symmetry.space_group_name_H-M   'P 1'
#
loop_
_entity.id
_entity.type
_entity.pdbx_description
1 polymer ?
#
loop_
_entity_poly.entity_id
_entity_poly.type
_entity_poly.pdbx_seq_one_letter_code
_entity_poly.pdbx_strand_id
1 'polypeptide(L)'
;QSIASAGWDKIVEVLDSGGYVRYDFSTATNILESVRLLLEKYEGDVDQVHECASGPKDLEERLMEFRGFGPVAVNIFLRELRGIWRKADPKPSSYSRAMASRLGLSDDLMRRYESQLIRLYIEYCKRRACGRCPVQSFCPGPSNEVRTTRGLRDCVY
;
A
#
# COMPACT_ATOMS: atom_id res chain seq x y z
N GLN A 1 -20.96 14.43 -11.39
CA GLN A 1 -20.84 13.43 -12.47
C GLN A 1 -20.10 12.23 -11.91
N SER A 2 -20.66 11.02 -12.00
CA SER A 2 -19.97 9.83 -11.46
C SER A 2 -18.81 9.41 -12.37
N ILE A 3 -17.80 8.75 -11.81
CA ILE A 3 -16.64 8.22 -12.58
C ILE A 3 -17.13 7.29 -13.69
N ALA A 4 -18.14 6.45 -13.39
CA ALA A 4 -18.70 5.51 -14.36
C ALA A 4 -19.30 6.21 -15.60
N SER A 5 -19.89 7.40 -15.45
CA SER A 5 -20.50 8.16 -16.55
C SER A 5 -19.52 9.09 -17.28
N ALA A 6 -18.35 9.34 -16.72
CA ALA A 6 -17.34 10.21 -17.33
C ALA A 6 -16.74 9.59 -18.62
N GLY A 7 -16.61 8.27 -18.66
CA GLY A 7 -16.00 7.56 -19.78
C GLY A 7 -14.47 7.57 -19.76
N TRP A 8 -13.89 6.71 -20.58
CA TRP A 8 -12.43 6.46 -20.58
C TRP A 8 -11.64 7.70 -21.02
N ASP A 9 -12.05 8.36 -22.11
CA ASP A 9 -11.34 9.54 -22.63
C ASP A 9 -11.28 10.68 -21.63
N LYS A 10 -12.38 10.90 -20.89
CA LYS A 10 -12.41 11.96 -19.87
C LYS A 10 -11.52 11.65 -18.67
N ILE A 11 -11.39 10.39 -18.29
CA ILE A 11 -10.49 10.01 -17.20
C ILE A 11 -9.02 10.19 -17.64
N VAL A 12 -8.67 9.83 -18.88
CA VAL A 12 -7.35 10.09 -19.44
C VAL A 12 -7.04 11.58 -19.45
N GLU A 13 -7.96 12.42 -19.96
CA GLU A 13 -7.78 13.88 -19.95
C GLU A 13 -7.51 14.45 -18.54
N VAL A 14 -8.23 13.96 -17.53
CA VAL A 14 -8.05 14.39 -16.15
C VAL A 14 -6.67 13.94 -15.62
N LEU A 15 -6.25 12.71 -15.89
CA LEU A 15 -4.94 12.20 -15.49
C LEU A 15 -3.81 13.02 -16.14
N ASP A 16 -3.92 13.29 -17.43
CA ASP A 16 -2.94 14.09 -18.19
C ASP A 16 -2.85 15.52 -17.66
N SER A 17 -3.99 16.15 -17.39
CA SER A 17 -4.04 17.50 -16.82
C SER A 17 -3.36 17.61 -15.45
N GLY A 18 -3.34 16.49 -14.68
CA GLY A 18 -2.63 16.35 -13.42
C GLY A 18 -1.15 15.98 -13.57
N GLY A 19 -0.65 15.85 -14.82
CA GLY A 19 0.74 15.46 -15.09
C GLY A 19 1.00 13.94 -15.02
N TYR A 20 -0.05 13.13 -14.92
CA TYR A 20 0.07 11.66 -14.87
C TYR A 20 -0.02 11.06 -16.27
N VAL A 21 1.00 11.31 -17.09
CA VAL A 21 1.03 10.97 -18.53
C VAL A 21 1.69 9.64 -18.89
N ARG A 22 2.39 9.00 -17.95
CA ARG A 22 3.16 7.79 -18.26
C ARG A 22 2.33 6.51 -18.31
N TYR A 23 1.30 6.43 -17.46
CA TYR A 23 0.45 5.24 -17.30
C TYR A 23 -1.04 5.59 -17.33
N ASP A 24 -1.38 6.74 -17.86
CA ASP A 24 -2.72 7.33 -17.99
C ASP A 24 -3.74 6.35 -18.56
N PHE A 25 -3.46 5.75 -19.72
CA PHE A 25 -4.36 4.82 -20.40
C PHE A 25 -4.63 3.55 -19.59
N SER A 26 -3.57 2.95 -19.04
CA SER A 26 -3.74 1.76 -18.21
C SER A 26 -4.45 2.08 -16.89
N THR A 27 -4.18 3.23 -16.31
CA THR A 27 -4.83 3.69 -15.08
C THR A 27 -6.28 4.05 -15.33
N ALA A 28 -6.62 4.73 -16.42
CA ALA A 28 -8.01 5.00 -16.80
C ALA A 28 -8.82 3.69 -16.95
N THR A 29 -8.22 2.70 -17.61
CA THR A 29 -8.83 1.37 -17.75
C THR A 29 -9.03 0.70 -16.39
N ASN A 30 -8.01 0.70 -15.53
CA ASN A 30 -8.09 0.11 -14.20
C ASN A 30 -9.17 0.80 -13.33
N ILE A 31 -9.26 2.13 -13.38
CA ILE A 31 -10.29 2.90 -12.67
C ILE A 31 -11.68 2.48 -13.13
N LEU A 32 -11.95 2.46 -14.44
CA LEU A 32 -13.27 2.11 -14.96
C LEU A 32 -13.68 0.68 -14.65
N GLU A 33 -12.77 -0.27 -14.80
CA GLU A 33 -13.07 -1.67 -14.49
C GLU A 33 -13.28 -1.88 -12.98
N SER A 34 -12.50 -1.19 -12.14
CA SER A 34 -12.71 -1.22 -10.69
C SER A 34 -14.05 -0.62 -10.28
N VAL A 35 -14.46 0.49 -10.90
CA VAL A 35 -15.77 1.09 -10.63
C VAL A 35 -16.91 0.19 -11.10
N ARG A 36 -16.78 -0.47 -12.26
CA ARG A 36 -17.77 -1.46 -12.73
C ARG A 36 -17.91 -2.62 -11.75
N LEU A 37 -16.80 -3.22 -11.35
CA LEU A 37 -16.81 -4.31 -10.37
C LEU A 37 -17.47 -3.89 -9.06
N LEU A 38 -17.15 -2.68 -8.58
CA LEU A 38 -17.74 -2.12 -7.35
C LEU A 38 -19.26 -1.97 -7.46
N LEU A 39 -19.74 -1.43 -8.61
CA LEU A 39 -21.16 -1.28 -8.85
C LEU A 39 -21.88 -2.62 -8.98
N GLU A 40 -21.29 -3.59 -9.68
CA GLU A 40 -21.89 -4.90 -9.94
C GLU A 40 -21.95 -5.80 -8.70
N LYS A 41 -20.89 -5.81 -7.88
CA LYS A 41 -20.80 -6.73 -6.73
C LYS A 41 -21.09 -6.10 -5.38
N TYR A 42 -20.95 -4.78 -5.26
CA TYR A 42 -20.95 -4.08 -3.97
C TYR A 42 -21.80 -2.80 -4.00
N GLU A 43 -22.75 -2.68 -4.93
CA GLU A 43 -23.69 -1.55 -5.03
C GLU A 43 -23.02 -0.16 -5.10
N GLY A 44 -21.76 -0.11 -5.51
CA GLY A 44 -20.96 1.12 -5.58
C GLY A 44 -20.38 1.58 -4.25
N ASP A 45 -20.49 0.77 -3.20
CA ASP A 45 -19.99 1.09 -1.86
C ASP A 45 -18.74 0.25 -1.52
N VAL A 46 -17.65 0.94 -1.24
CA VAL A 46 -16.36 0.31 -0.86
C VAL A 46 -16.43 -0.40 0.49
N ASP A 47 -17.25 0.10 1.42
CA ASP A 47 -17.42 -0.54 2.73
C ASP A 47 -18.08 -1.91 2.60
N GLN A 48 -18.90 -2.14 1.59
CA GLN A 48 -19.49 -3.46 1.30
C GLN A 48 -18.43 -4.52 0.98
N VAL A 49 -17.29 -4.15 0.38
CA VAL A 49 -16.18 -5.08 0.16
C VAL A 49 -15.70 -5.66 1.49
N HIS A 50 -15.56 -4.81 2.50
CA HIS A 50 -15.17 -5.20 3.85
C HIS A 50 -16.28 -5.95 4.59
N GLU A 51 -17.53 -5.49 4.50
CA GLU A 51 -18.66 -6.11 5.21
C GLU A 51 -18.93 -7.52 4.71
N CYS A 52 -18.92 -7.73 3.39
CA CYS A 52 -19.12 -9.02 2.74
C CYS A 52 -17.98 -10.03 2.96
N ALA A 53 -16.80 -9.57 3.37
CA ALA A 53 -15.67 -10.47 3.62
C ALA A 53 -15.90 -11.30 4.88
N SER A 54 -15.57 -12.60 4.84
CA SER A 54 -15.64 -13.50 5.98
C SER A 54 -14.51 -13.31 7.00
N GLY A 55 -13.41 -12.70 6.59
CA GLY A 55 -12.21 -12.45 7.41
C GLY A 55 -11.11 -11.72 6.65
N PRO A 56 -9.94 -11.49 7.29
CA PRO A 56 -8.84 -10.74 6.67
C PRO A 56 -8.38 -11.31 5.32
N LYS A 57 -8.25 -12.63 5.22
CA LYS A 57 -7.79 -13.29 3.99
C LYS A 57 -8.79 -13.15 2.85
N ASP A 58 -10.09 -13.35 3.13
CA ASP A 58 -11.16 -13.17 2.14
C ASP A 58 -11.23 -11.68 1.70
N LEU A 59 -11.00 -10.73 2.61
CA LEU A 59 -10.91 -9.32 2.27
C LEU A 59 -9.76 -9.03 1.30
N GLU A 60 -8.58 -9.60 1.53
CA GLU A 60 -7.44 -9.49 0.62
C GLU A 60 -7.76 -10.07 -0.76
N GLU A 61 -8.38 -11.26 -0.82
CA GLU A 61 -8.79 -11.93 -2.05
C GLU A 61 -9.81 -11.10 -2.84
N ARG A 62 -10.84 -10.54 -2.18
CA ARG A 62 -11.83 -9.66 -2.81
C ARG A 62 -11.21 -8.38 -3.37
N LEU A 63 -10.29 -7.77 -2.64
CA LEU A 63 -9.57 -6.58 -3.11
C LEU A 63 -8.67 -6.90 -4.31
N MET A 64 -8.10 -8.10 -4.40
CA MET A 64 -7.30 -8.51 -5.57
C MET A 64 -8.14 -8.75 -6.84
N GLU A 65 -9.46 -8.84 -6.75
CA GLU A 65 -10.34 -8.88 -7.93
C GLU A 65 -10.37 -7.53 -8.68
N PHE A 66 -10.09 -6.43 -7.99
CA PHE A 66 -10.03 -5.11 -8.61
C PHE A 66 -8.80 -5.00 -9.51
N ARG A 67 -9.01 -4.59 -10.74
CA ARG A 67 -7.94 -4.49 -11.71
C ARG A 67 -6.86 -3.51 -11.27
N GLY A 68 -5.60 -3.94 -11.30
CA GLY A 68 -4.47 -3.16 -10.82
C GLY A 68 -4.17 -3.31 -9.31
N PHE A 69 -5.03 -4.00 -8.56
CA PHE A 69 -4.81 -4.31 -7.15
C PHE A 69 -4.11 -5.66 -6.99
N GLY A 70 -2.78 -5.65 -7.11
CA GLY A 70 -1.99 -6.83 -6.74
C GLY A 70 -1.74 -6.90 -5.23
N PRO A 71 -1.09 -8.00 -4.73
CA PRO A 71 -0.87 -8.22 -3.29
C PRO A 71 -0.19 -7.05 -2.57
N VAL A 72 0.71 -6.34 -3.25
CA VAL A 72 1.41 -5.17 -2.69
C VAL A 72 0.46 -4.00 -2.52
N ALA A 73 -0.36 -3.70 -3.53
CA ALA A 73 -1.34 -2.60 -3.46
C ALA A 73 -2.40 -2.87 -2.39
N VAL A 74 -2.89 -4.11 -2.29
CA VAL A 74 -3.84 -4.54 -1.25
C VAL A 74 -3.23 -4.39 0.13
N ASN A 75 -1.97 -4.80 0.33
CA ASN A 75 -1.29 -4.63 1.61
C ASN A 75 -1.16 -3.15 2.00
N ILE A 76 -0.76 -2.29 1.05
CA ILE A 76 -0.64 -0.84 1.26
C ILE A 76 -2.01 -0.25 1.63
N PHE A 77 -3.05 -0.59 0.92
CA PHE A 77 -4.41 -0.11 1.17
C PHE A 77 -4.91 -0.55 2.55
N LEU A 78 -4.83 -1.84 2.87
CA LEU A 78 -5.36 -2.37 4.12
C LEU A 78 -4.59 -1.90 5.36
N ARG A 79 -3.29 -1.67 5.28
CA ARG A 79 -2.54 -1.17 6.44
C ARG A 79 -2.96 0.24 6.87
N GLU A 80 -3.39 1.09 5.91
CA GLU A 80 -3.92 2.42 6.22
C GLU A 80 -5.32 2.36 6.84
N LEU A 81 -6.03 1.24 6.64
CA LEU A 81 -7.37 1.01 7.19
C LEU A 81 -7.37 0.25 8.50
N ARG A 82 -6.22 -0.10 9.06
CA ARG A 82 -6.16 -0.68 10.40
C ARG A 82 -6.82 0.24 11.43
N GLY A 83 -7.72 -0.32 12.21
CA GLY A 83 -8.49 0.44 13.18
C GLY A 83 -9.75 1.11 12.61
N ILE A 84 -9.92 1.17 11.29
CA ILE A 84 -11.14 1.59 10.60
C ILE A 84 -11.94 0.37 10.21
N TRP A 85 -11.36 -0.50 9.40
CA TRP A 85 -11.95 -1.78 9.02
C TRP A 85 -11.45 -2.90 9.93
N ARG A 86 -12.37 -3.50 10.67
CA ARG A 86 -12.04 -4.57 11.64
C ARG A 86 -11.30 -5.78 11.04
N LYS A 87 -11.52 -6.05 9.76
CA LYS A 87 -10.87 -7.14 9.02
C LYS A 87 -9.59 -6.71 8.30
N ALA A 88 -9.21 -5.42 8.37
CA ALA A 88 -7.98 -4.91 7.78
C ALA A 88 -6.78 -5.21 8.69
N ASP A 89 -6.21 -6.39 8.55
CA ASP A 89 -4.99 -6.79 9.27
C ASP A 89 -3.97 -7.47 8.34
N PRO A 90 -3.43 -6.73 7.36
CA PRO A 90 -2.43 -7.27 6.45
C PRO A 90 -1.13 -7.58 7.18
N LYS A 91 -0.37 -8.55 6.67
CA LYS A 91 0.93 -8.92 7.21
C LYS A 91 1.90 -7.73 7.16
N PRO A 92 2.52 -7.34 8.28
CA PRO A 92 3.48 -6.25 8.29
C PRO A 92 4.67 -6.50 7.36
N SER A 93 5.17 -5.45 6.73
CA SER A 93 6.29 -5.53 5.80
C SER A 93 7.59 -5.92 6.51
N SER A 94 8.53 -6.52 5.77
CA SER A 94 9.87 -6.81 6.29
C SER A 94 10.63 -5.54 6.68
N TYR A 95 10.38 -4.44 5.97
CA TYR A 95 11.01 -3.15 6.23
C TYR A 95 10.52 -2.52 7.54
N SER A 96 9.22 -2.55 7.81
CA SER A 96 8.66 -2.06 9.08
C SER A 96 9.16 -2.88 10.27
N ARG A 97 9.20 -4.22 10.13
CA ARG A 97 9.75 -5.10 11.17
C ARG A 97 11.22 -4.84 11.46
N ALA A 98 12.03 -4.69 10.42
CA ALA A 98 13.45 -4.37 10.56
C ALA A 98 13.66 -3.02 11.28
N MET A 99 12.84 -2.01 10.94
CA MET A 99 12.92 -0.71 11.61
C MET A 99 12.43 -0.75 13.05
N ALA A 100 11.31 -1.43 13.30
CA ALA A 100 10.78 -1.60 14.65
C ALA A 100 11.77 -2.31 15.57
N SER A 101 12.39 -3.40 15.09
CA SER A 101 13.44 -4.11 15.83
C SER A 101 14.64 -3.20 16.16
N ARG A 102 15.09 -2.40 15.20
CA ARG A 102 16.21 -1.45 15.42
C ARG A 102 15.89 -0.37 16.43
N LEU A 103 14.64 0.10 16.45
CA LEU A 103 14.20 1.18 17.34
C LEU A 103 13.62 0.67 18.66
N GLY A 104 13.61 -0.65 18.88
CA GLY A 104 13.06 -1.26 20.10
C GLY A 104 11.55 -1.05 20.26
N LEU A 105 10.81 -0.93 19.15
CA LEU A 105 9.37 -0.71 19.17
C LEU A 105 8.61 -2.02 19.36
N SER A 106 7.50 -1.95 20.12
CA SER A 106 6.55 -3.04 20.25
C SER A 106 5.84 -3.35 18.91
N ASP A 107 5.24 -4.53 18.80
CA ASP A 107 4.48 -4.93 17.61
C ASP A 107 3.29 -4.00 17.36
N ASP A 108 2.62 -3.54 18.42
CA ASP A 108 1.53 -2.56 18.33
C ASP A 108 1.99 -1.22 17.72
N LEU A 109 3.08 -0.67 18.25
CA LEU A 109 3.67 0.56 17.70
C LEU A 109 4.15 0.37 16.26
N MET A 110 4.75 -0.78 15.95
CA MET A 110 5.16 -1.11 14.58
C MET A 110 3.97 -1.10 13.63
N ARG A 111 2.86 -1.76 13.97
CA ARG A 111 1.65 -1.79 13.15
C ARG A 111 1.03 -0.42 12.98
N ARG A 112 0.96 0.36 14.06
CA ARG A 112 0.42 1.72 14.07
C ARG A 112 1.20 2.69 13.19
N TYR A 113 2.52 2.55 13.16
CA TYR A 113 3.43 3.44 12.42
C TYR A 113 4.10 2.75 11.23
N GLU A 114 3.47 1.71 10.68
CA GLU A 114 4.09 0.89 9.63
C GLU A 114 4.52 1.70 8.41
N SER A 115 3.67 2.58 7.92
CA SER A 115 3.96 3.41 6.74
C SER A 115 5.13 4.36 6.97
N GLN A 116 5.21 4.97 8.16
CA GLN A 116 6.32 5.84 8.54
C GLN A 116 7.63 5.06 8.69
N LEU A 117 7.58 3.86 9.26
CA LEU A 117 8.75 2.99 9.40
C LEU A 117 9.28 2.52 8.04
N ILE A 118 8.41 2.16 7.12
CA ILE A 118 8.79 1.80 5.75
C ILE A 118 9.44 3.00 5.05
N ARG A 119 8.84 4.19 5.17
CA ARG A 119 9.40 5.41 4.59
C ARG A 119 10.79 5.73 5.15
N LEU A 120 10.97 5.65 6.47
CA LEU A 120 12.28 5.79 7.10
C LEU A 120 13.31 4.80 6.54
N TYR A 121 12.92 3.54 6.40
CA TYR A 121 13.80 2.53 5.83
C TYR A 121 14.22 2.86 4.40
N ILE A 122 13.28 3.20 3.54
CA ILE A 122 13.53 3.48 2.12
C ILE A 122 14.37 4.74 1.94
N GLU A 123 14.02 5.82 2.65
CA GLU A 123 14.68 7.12 2.47
C GLU A 123 16.08 7.17 3.09
N TYR A 124 16.29 6.51 4.21
CA TYR A 124 17.54 6.62 4.95
C TYR A 124 18.34 5.33 5.02
N CYS A 125 17.77 4.22 5.47
CA CYS A 125 18.51 2.98 5.68
C CYS A 125 18.96 2.35 4.37
N LYS A 126 18.08 2.20 3.39
CA LYS A 126 18.38 1.64 2.06
C LYS A 126 19.43 2.50 1.33
N ARG A 127 19.41 3.80 1.53
CA ARG A 127 20.35 4.75 0.94
C ARG A 127 21.62 4.97 1.77
N ARG A 128 21.78 4.32 2.91
CA ARG A 128 22.87 4.53 3.88
C ARG A 128 23.04 6.00 4.31
N ALA A 129 21.94 6.75 4.36
CA ALA A 129 21.92 8.18 4.68
C ALA A 129 21.70 8.43 6.18
N CYS A 130 22.36 7.63 7.05
CA CYS A 130 22.18 7.67 8.50
C CYS A 130 22.43 9.05 9.12
N GLY A 131 23.43 9.79 8.63
CA GLY A 131 23.77 11.10 9.15
C GLY A 131 22.70 12.18 8.99
N ARG A 132 21.68 11.93 8.14
CA ARG A 132 20.53 12.83 7.93
C ARG A 132 19.22 12.22 8.44
N CYS A 133 19.30 11.03 9.06
CA CYS A 133 18.11 10.31 9.51
C CYS A 133 17.50 10.99 10.74
N PRO A 134 16.20 11.32 10.75
CA PRO A 134 15.58 12.02 11.88
C PRO A 134 15.56 11.22 13.18
N VAL A 135 15.76 9.90 13.11
CA VAL A 135 15.81 9.01 14.28
C VAL A 135 17.23 8.51 14.57
N GLN A 136 18.27 9.18 14.07
CA GLN A 136 19.66 8.74 14.22
C GLN A 136 20.06 8.57 15.70
N SER A 137 19.63 9.48 16.58
CA SER A 137 19.94 9.45 18.01
C SER A 137 19.31 8.27 18.77
N PHE A 138 18.27 7.68 18.22
CA PHE A 138 17.55 6.52 18.80
C PHE A 138 17.90 5.20 18.12
N CYS A 139 18.68 5.23 17.04
CA CYS A 139 18.98 4.06 16.24
C CYS A 139 20.43 3.60 16.47
N PRO A 140 20.68 2.31 16.81
CA PRO A 140 22.04 1.79 17.03
C PRO A 140 22.92 1.76 15.78
N GLY A 141 22.39 2.25 14.64
CA GLY A 141 23.11 2.26 13.37
C GLY A 141 22.81 1.05 12.48
N PRO A 142 23.48 0.94 11.32
CA PRO A 142 23.28 -0.16 10.40
C PRO A 142 23.82 -1.47 11.01
N SER A 143 22.93 -2.41 11.34
CA SER A 143 23.35 -3.76 11.67
C SER A 143 23.91 -4.44 10.41
N ASN A 144 25.02 -5.16 10.54
CA ASN A 144 25.63 -5.94 9.44
C ASN A 144 24.77 -7.11 8.94
N GLU A 145 23.60 -7.35 9.51
CA GLU A 145 22.76 -8.53 9.27
C GLU A 145 21.86 -8.48 8.04
N VAL A 146 21.76 -7.37 7.31
CA VAL A 146 20.94 -7.31 6.09
C VAL A 146 21.75 -7.65 4.83
N ARG A 147 22.74 -8.54 4.92
CA ARG A 147 23.52 -9.01 3.76
C ARG A 147 22.96 -10.23 3.04
N THR A 148 21.87 -10.83 3.49
CA THR A 148 21.37 -12.11 2.94
C THR A 148 19.91 -12.10 2.54
N THR A 149 19.52 -11.26 1.60
CA THR A 149 18.42 -11.56 0.67
C THR A 149 18.69 -10.92 -0.69
N ARG A 150 19.75 -11.40 -1.38
CA ARG A 150 19.76 -11.34 -2.85
C ARG A 150 18.74 -12.36 -3.32
N GLY A 151 17.61 -11.92 -3.86
CA GLY A 151 16.69 -12.86 -4.49
C GLY A 151 15.25 -12.42 -4.69
N LEU A 152 14.83 -11.26 -4.21
CA LEU A 152 13.52 -10.72 -4.56
C LEU A 152 13.73 -9.50 -5.45
N ARG A 153 13.34 -9.62 -6.72
CA ARG A 153 13.21 -8.47 -7.62
C ARG A 153 12.13 -7.57 -7.02
N ASP A 154 12.57 -6.54 -6.33
CA ASP A 154 11.71 -5.54 -5.74
C ASP A 154 10.99 -4.78 -6.86
N CYS A 155 9.74 -5.10 -7.09
CA CYS A 155 8.85 -4.15 -7.71
C CYS A 155 8.66 -3.02 -6.69
N VAL A 156 9.49 -1.98 -6.83
CA VAL A 156 9.37 -0.74 -6.07
C VAL A 156 8.53 0.20 -6.91
N TYR A 157 7.36 0.54 -6.40
CA TYR A 157 6.63 1.74 -6.77
C TYR A 157 6.50 2.62 -5.53
#